data_e9db02cf2b5311317b5cfc15ad5d1904
#
_entry.id   e9db02cf2b5311317b5cfc15ad5d1904
#
_cell.length_a   1.000
_cell.length_b   1.000
_cell.length_c   1.000
_cell.angle_alpha   90.00
_cell.angle_beta   90.00
_cell.angle_gamma   90.00
#
_symmetry.space_group_name_H-M   'P 1'
#
loop_
_entity.id
_entity.type
_entity.pdbx_description
1 polymer ?
#
loop_
_entity_poly.entity_id
_entity_poly.type
_entity_poly.pdbx_seq_one_letter_code
_entity_poly.pdbx_strand_id
1 'polypeptide(L)'
;MDIPIDADVQCTDGLGGRSTYVVLNPVTRQVTHVVVKENTIPRLERLVPVGVVAETSPDQIHLACSRQELHELESFIETAFLPGGFPYEAYELDEYRMWPYVLPGDELVPVEHERVPPGELAVRRGSHVRATDGDVGRVDEFLVDRETEHITHLVLREGHLWGQKDVLIPVSEIGQIDEDRVYLTLSKAEVANLPTIPVQRWHEDAGEE
;
A
#
# COMPACT_ATOMS: atom_id res chain seq x y z
N MET A 1 16.65 -3.08 -6.68
CA MET A 1 15.34 -3.62 -7.16
C MET A 1 14.30 -2.55 -6.85
N ASP A 2 13.49 -2.20 -7.82
CA ASP A 2 12.40 -1.24 -7.62
C ASP A 2 11.15 -2.07 -7.36
N ILE A 3 10.39 -1.73 -6.33
CA ILE A 3 9.12 -2.42 -6.04
C ILE A 3 7.99 -1.44 -6.36
N PRO A 4 7.46 -1.51 -7.59
CA PRO A 4 6.39 -0.62 -8.00
C PRO A 4 5.08 -1.02 -7.30
N ILE A 5 4.32 -0.02 -6.90
CA ILE A 5 2.96 -0.19 -6.39
C ILE A 5 1.99 0.14 -7.53
N ASP A 6 0.91 -0.62 -7.63
CA ASP A 6 -0.07 -0.56 -8.73
C ASP A 6 0.51 -1.09 -10.06
N ALA A 7 1.39 -2.08 -9.99
CA ALA A 7 1.99 -2.76 -11.12
C ALA A 7 1.37 -4.15 -11.34
N ASP A 8 1.44 -4.64 -12.56
CA ASP A 8 1.00 -5.99 -12.89
C ASP A 8 1.95 -7.04 -12.29
N VAL A 9 1.38 -8.06 -11.65
CA VAL A 9 2.13 -9.15 -11.03
C VAL A 9 2.02 -10.41 -11.86
N GLN A 10 3.15 -10.86 -12.40
CA GLN A 10 3.26 -12.07 -13.23
C GLN A 10 3.78 -13.24 -12.39
N CYS A 11 3.02 -14.31 -12.37
CA CYS A 11 3.46 -15.61 -11.85
C CYS A 11 4.11 -16.43 -13.00
N THR A 12 4.72 -17.56 -12.65
CA THR A 12 5.36 -18.46 -13.61
C THR A 12 4.40 -19.02 -14.68
N ASP A 13 3.10 -19.04 -14.36
CA ASP A 13 2.03 -19.61 -15.20
C ASP A 13 1.02 -18.56 -15.70
N GLY A 14 1.32 -17.26 -15.57
CA GLY A 14 0.51 -16.17 -16.09
C GLY A 14 0.26 -15.03 -15.12
N LEU A 15 -0.65 -14.12 -15.49
CA LEU A 15 -0.99 -12.93 -14.68
C LEU A 15 -1.63 -13.36 -13.35
N GLY A 16 -0.95 -13.06 -12.23
CA GLY A 16 -1.40 -13.34 -10.88
C GLY A 16 -2.32 -12.25 -10.32
N GLY A 17 -2.03 -11.00 -10.61
CA GLY A 17 -2.79 -9.89 -10.06
C GLY A 17 -2.11 -8.55 -10.21
N ARG A 18 -2.32 -7.66 -9.23
CA ARG A 18 -1.74 -6.31 -9.17
C ARG A 18 -1.22 -6.00 -7.79
N SER A 19 -0.07 -5.36 -7.68
CA SER A 19 0.49 -4.91 -6.40
C SER A 19 -0.32 -3.74 -5.83
N THR A 20 -0.65 -3.79 -4.53
CA THR A 20 -1.46 -2.76 -3.86
C THR A 20 -0.72 -2.06 -2.73
N TYR A 21 0.06 -2.80 -1.94
CA TYR A 21 0.85 -2.27 -0.82
C TYR A 21 2.26 -2.85 -0.83
N VAL A 22 3.17 -2.14 -0.18
CA VAL A 22 4.46 -2.64 0.25
C VAL A 22 4.48 -2.68 1.77
N VAL A 23 4.83 -3.81 2.34
CA VAL A 23 4.99 -3.98 3.79
C VAL A 23 6.47 -3.90 4.13
N LEU A 24 6.79 -3.06 5.09
CA LEU A 24 8.15 -2.77 5.49
C LEU A 24 8.31 -2.78 7.02
N ASN A 25 9.51 -3.14 7.46
CA ASN A 25 9.91 -2.98 8.83
C ASN A 25 10.51 -1.57 9.02
N PRO A 26 9.88 -0.69 9.83
CA PRO A 26 10.33 0.69 9.98
C PRO A 26 11.66 0.82 10.74
N VAL A 27 12.03 -0.20 11.54
CA VAL A 27 13.27 -0.21 12.32
C VAL A 27 14.46 -0.65 11.47
N THR A 28 14.31 -1.76 10.76
CA THR A 28 15.37 -2.28 9.86
C THR A 28 15.34 -1.62 8.49
N ARG A 29 14.23 -0.95 8.14
CA ARG A 29 14.01 -0.33 6.82
C ARG A 29 14.10 -1.32 5.67
N GLN A 30 13.69 -2.54 5.92
CA GLN A 30 13.61 -3.61 4.92
C GLN A 30 12.17 -3.77 4.44
N VAL A 31 12.01 -4.00 3.14
CA VAL A 31 10.75 -4.53 2.61
C VAL A 31 10.68 -6.00 2.95
N THR A 32 9.58 -6.41 3.55
CA THR A 32 9.34 -7.80 3.94
C THR A 32 8.35 -8.49 3.03
N HIS A 33 7.30 -7.76 2.61
CA HIS A 33 6.26 -8.31 1.76
C HIS A 33 5.76 -7.29 0.72
N VAL A 34 5.18 -7.83 -0.34
CA VAL A 34 4.36 -7.09 -1.31
C VAL A 34 2.95 -7.62 -1.23
N VAL A 35 1.97 -6.75 -1.13
CA VAL A 35 0.57 -7.18 -1.17
C VAL A 35 0.10 -7.23 -2.62
N VAL A 36 -0.42 -8.38 -3.01
CA VAL A 36 -0.92 -8.63 -4.37
C VAL A 36 -2.41 -8.90 -4.33
N LYS A 37 -3.17 -8.08 -5.01
CA LYS A 37 -4.58 -8.29 -5.26
C LYS A 37 -4.75 -9.24 -6.43
N GLU A 38 -5.28 -10.44 -6.18
CA GLU A 38 -5.46 -11.48 -7.19
C GLU A 38 -6.39 -11.04 -8.33
N ASN A 39 -6.12 -11.52 -9.53
CA ASN A 39 -6.99 -11.28 -10.69
C ASN A 39 -8.18 -12.26 -10.75
N THR A 40 -8.20 -13.28 -9.91
CA THR A 40 -9.26 -14.28 -9.80
C THR A 40 -10.38 -13.84 -8.86
N ILE A 41 -11.60 -14.36 -9.06
CA ILE A 41 -12.75 -14.08 -8.18
C ILE A 41 -12.86 -15.21 -7.14
N PRO A 42 -12.95 -14.92 -5.83
CA PRO A 42 -12.93 -13.59 -5.21
C PRO A 42 -11.53 -12.95 -5.31
N ARG A 43 -11.50 -11.63 -5.51
CA ARG A 43 -10.25 -10.85 -5.60
C ARG A 43 -9.66 -10.66 -4.21
N LEU A 44 -8.95 -11.65 -3.73
CA LEU A 44 -8.29 -11.62 -2.43
C LEU A 44 -6.95 -10.89 -2.54
N GLU A 45 -6.57 -10.26 -1.45
CA GLU A 45 -5.25 -9.64 -1.31
C GLU A 45 -4.34 -10.59 -0.55
N ARG A 46 -3.16 -10.89 -1.14
CA ARG A 46 -2.20 -11.86 -0.61
C ARG A 46 -0.93 -11.17 -0.16
N LEU A 47 -0.43 -11.61 0.98
CA LEU A 47 0.83 -11.16 1.54
C LEU A 47 1.98 -12.00 0.93
N VAL A 48 2.67 -11.42 -0.05
CA VAL A 48 3.75 -12.10 -0.78
C VAL A 48 5.10 -11.72 -0.18
N PRO A 49 5.87 -12.65 0.39
CA PRO A 49 7.22 -12.37 0.89
C PRO A 49 8.12 -11.83 -0.24
N VAL A 50 8.95 -10.83 0.06
CA VAL A 50 9.83 -10.20 -0.94
C VAL A 50 10.80 -11.21 -1.58
N GLY A 51 11.20 -12.26 -0.85
CA GLY A 51 12.05 -13.33 -1.38
C GLY A 51 11.41 -14.16 -2.51
N VAL A 52 10.09 -14.06 -2.73
CA VAL A 52 9.39 -14.70 -3.86
C VAL A 52 9.44 -13.82 -5.11
N VAL A 53 9.86 -12.57 -5.01
CA VAL A 53 10.02 -11.65 -6.14
C VAL A 53 11.30 -11.99 -6.89
N ALA A 54 11.15 -12.48 -8.12
CA ALA A 54 12.28 -12.85 -8.98
C ALA A 54 12.88 -11.65 -9.70
N GLU A 55 12.02 -10.82 -10.30
CA GLU A 55 12.43 -9.66 -11.10
C GLU A 55 11.35 -8.57 -11.04
N THR A 56 11.77 -7.32 -11.18
CA THR A 56 10.86 -6.17 -11.21
C THR A 56 11.23 -5.23 -12.35
N SER A 57 10.22 -4.59 -12.92
CA SER A 57 10.32 -3.47 -13.84
C SER A 57 9.36 -2.37 -13.37
N PRO A 58 9.38 -1.15 -13.94
CA PRO A 58 8.51 -0.07 -13.48
C PRO A 58 7.01 -0.39 -13.48
N ASP A 59 6.56 -1.29 -14.36
CA ASP A 59 5.14 -1.62 -14.51
C ASP A 59 4.80 -3.08 -14.18
N GLN A 60 5.81 -3.91 -13.85
CA GLN A 60 5.60 -5.33 -13.62
C GLN A 60 6.49 -5.88 -12.50
N ILE A 61 5.91 -6.82 -11.75
CA ILE A 61 6.61 -7.65 -10.76
C ILE A 61 6.50 -9.11 -11.21
N HIS A 62 7.63 -9.80 -11.36
CA HIS A 62 7.67 -11.23 -11.65
C HIS A 62 7.91 -12.01 -10.38
N LEU A 63 7.01 -12.96 -10.08
CA LEU A 63 7.11 -13.87 -8.94
C LEU A 63 7.68 -15.22 -9.37
N ALA A 64 8.46 -15.83 -8.52
CA ALA A 64 9.00 -17.19 -8.69
C ALA A 64 7.98 -18.29 -8.36
N CYS A 65 6.72 -17.95 -8.12
CA CYS A 65 5.64 -18.89 -7.79
C CYS A 65 4.57 -18.94 -8.87
N SER A 66 3.78 -20.01 -8.88
CA SER A 66 2.59 -20.16 -9.70
C SER A 66 1.41 -19.38 -9.09
N ARG A 67 0.32 -19.18 -9.86
CA ARG A 67 -0.91 -18.56 -9.36
C ARG A 67 -1.57 -19.39 -8.26
N GLN A 68 -1.42 -20.70 -8.29
CA GLN A 68 -1.94 -21.56 -7.24
C GLN A 68 -1.16 -21.35 -5.94
N GLU A 69 0.17 -21.31 -5.99
CA GLU A 69 1.00 -21.03 -4.81
C GLU A 69 0.73 -19.61 -4.29
N LEU A 70 0.53 -18.61 -5.17
CA LEU A 70 0.10 -17.28 -4.77
C LEU A 70 -1.22 -17.31 -3.99
N HIS A 71 -2.20 -18.11 -4.45
CA HIS A 71 -3.50 -18.25 -3.80
C HIS A 71 -3.41 -18.92 -2.42
N GLU A 72 -2.40 -19.73 -2.17
CA GLU A 72 -2.16 -20.43 -0.90
C GLU A 72 -1.43 -19.55 0.13
N LEU A 73 -0.89 -18.38 -0.30
CA LEU A 73 -0.26 -17.44 0.63
C LEU A 73 -1.28 -16.82 1.60
N GLU A 74 -0.77 -16.25 2.68
CA GLU A 74 -1.61 -15.60 3.69
C GLU A 74 -2.44 -14.47 3.10
N SER A 75 -3.69 -14.37 3.55
CA SER A 75 -4.56 -13.24 3.20
C SER A 75 -4.11 -11.99 3.93
N PHE A 76 -3.98 -10.87 3.20
CA PHE A 76 -3.69 -9.56 3.78
C PHE A 76 -4.91 -8.97 4.49
N ILE A 77 -6.13 -9.24 3.98
CA ILE A 77 -7.38 -8.82 4.62
C ILE A 77 -7.99 -9.99 5.38
N GLU A 78 -8.27 -9.76 6.64
CA GLU A 78 -9.05 -10.66 7.49
C GLU A 78 -10.41 -10.04 7.80
N THR A 79 -11.48 -10.75 7.48
CA THR A 79 -12.84 -10.31 7.83
C THR A 79 -13.24 -10.90 9.17
N ALA A 80 -13.32 -10.08 10.20
CA ALA A 80 -13.89 -10.42 11.48
C ALA A 80 -15.38 -10.05 11.51
N PHE A 81 -16.20 -10.91 12.09
CA PHE A 81 -17.62 -10.62 12.32
C PHE A 81 -17.82 -10.18 13.76
N LEU A 82 -18.06 -8.88 13.95
CA LEU A 82 -18.34 -8.33 15.27
C LEU A 82 -19.85 -8.22 15.50
N PRO A 83 -20.35 -8.47 16.74
CA PRO A 83 -21.72 -8.18 17.06
C PRO A 83 -22.02 -6.69 16.86
N GLY A 84 -22.97 -6.37 16.00
CA GLY A 84 -23.46 -5.01 15.77
C GLY A 84 -24.27 -4.53 16.97
N GLY A 85 -23.57 -4.19 18.07
CA GLY A 85 -24.18 -3.51 19.19
C GLY A 85 -24.19 -2.01 18.93
N PHE A 86 -25.37 -1.39 18.90
CA PHE A 86 -25.43 0.07 18.99
C PHE A 86 -24.80 0.49 20.33
N PRO A 87 -23.89 1.50 20.34
CA PRO A 87 -23.41 2.05 21.62
C PRO A 87 -24.60 2.64 22.35
N TYR A 88 -24.97 2.01 23.45
CA TYR A 88 -26.09 2.40 24.29
C TYR A 88 -25.90 3.77 25.00
N GLU A 89 -24.76 4.41 24.82
CA GLU A 89 -24.43 5.66 25.52
C GLU A 89 -24.88 6.95 24.81
N ALA A 90 -25.50 6.87 23.64
CA ALA A 90 -25.76 8.08 22.83
C ALA A 90 -27.23 8.58 22.84
N TYR A 91 -28.16 7.89 23.51
CA TYR A 91 -29.55 8.30 23.48
C TYR A 91 -30.16 8.40 24.88
N GLU A 92 -30.55 9.60 25.29
CA GLU A 92 -31.36 9.81 26.49
C GLU A 92 -32.65 8.99 26.39
N LEU A 93 -32.90 8.22 27.43
CA LEU A 93 -33.88 7.13 27.54
C LEU A 93 -35.36 7.55 27.39
N ASP A 94 -35.69 8.82 27.17
CA ASP A 94 -37.06 9.31 27.24
C ASP A 94 -37.86 9.24 25.92
N GLU A 95 -37.23 9.13 24.80
CA GLU A 95 -37.95 9.18 23.49
C GLU A 95 -38.25 7.81 22.87
N TYR A 96 -37.67 6.71 23.38
CA TYR A 96 -37.81 5.37 22.82
C TYR A 96 -38.82 4.44 23.50
N ARG A 97 -39.69 4.96 24.34
CA ARG A 97 -40.74 4.15 24.98
C ARG A 97 -41.83 3.64 24.05
N MET A 98 -41.79 3.96 22.77
CA MET A 98 -42.85 3.61 21.81
C MET A 98 -42.47 2.53 20.78
N TRP A 99 -41.27 1.95 20.82
CA TRP A 99 -40.89 0.91 19.86
C TRP A 99 -40.41 -0.38 20.55
N PRO A 100 -41.35 -1.28 20.93
CA PRO A 100 -40.99 -2.48 21.65
C PRO A 100 -40.43 -3.62 20.78
N TYR A 101 -40.11 -3.39 19.50
CA TYR A 101 -39.76 -4.45 18.56
C TYR A 101 -38.38 -4.31 17.88
N VAL A 102 -37.55 -3.36 18.26
CA VAL A 102 -36.15 -3.40 17.87
C VAL A 102 -35.39 -4.14 18.97
N LEU A 103 -35.48 -5.45 18.93
CA LEU A 103 -34.48 -6.30 19.57
C LEU A 103 -33.16 -5.96 18.88
N PRO A 104 -32.04 -5.75 19.62
CA PRO A 104 -30.73 -5.79 19.02
C PRO A 104 -30.60 -7.16 18.37
N GLY A 105 -30.78 -7.23 17.05
CA GLY A 105 -30.56 -8.46 16.34
C GLY A 105 -29.09 -8.85 16.49
N ASP A 106 -28.81 -10.13 16.56
CA ASP A 106 -27.46 -10.70 16.46
C ASP A 106 -26.89 -10.45 15.05
N GLU A 107 -27.02 -9.22 14.54
CA GLU A 107 -26.50 -8.83 13.24
C GLU A 107 -25.00 -8.66 13.36
N LEU A 108 -24.29 -9.63 12.82
CA LEU A 108 -22.85 -9.60 12.75
C LEU A 108 -22.44 -8.63 11.64
N VAL A 109 -21.73 -7.57 12.02
CA VAL A 109 -21.17 -6.61 11.07
C VAL A 109 -19.79 -7.12 10.65
N PRO A 110 -19.55 -7.33 9.35
CA PRO A 110 -18.20 -7.67 8.88
C PRO A 110 -17.29 -6.45 9.04
N VAL A 111 -16.17 -6.64 9.70
CA VAL A 111 -15.10 -5.65 9.85
C VAL A 111 -13.86 -6.24 9.21
N GLU A 112 -13.30 -5.51 8.26
CA GLU A 112 -12.06 -5.89 7.58
C GLU A 112 -10.87 -5.32 8.35
N HIS A 113 -9.88 -6.16 8.61
CA HIS A 113 -8.61 -5.79 9.24
C HIS A 113 -7.46 -6.16 8.32
N GLU A 114 -6.53 -5.23 8.14
CA GLU A 114 -5.27 -5.50 7.46
C GLU A 114 -4.36 -6.35 8.37
N ARG A 115 -3.91 -7.49 7.86
CA ARG A 115 -2.95 -8.37 8.55
C ARG A 115 -1.53 -7.92 8.26
N VAL A 116 -1.11 -6.88 8.93
CA VAL A 116 0.29 -6.45 8.89
C VAL A 116 1.07 -7.23 9.95
N PRO A 117 2.21 -7.85 9.61
CA PRO A 117 3.03 -8.55 10.60
C PRO A 117 3.42 -7.62 11.77
N PRO A 118 3.50 -8.13 13.01
CA PRO A 118 3.77 -7.31 14.19
C PRO A 118 5.07 -6.51 14.05
N GLY A 119 4.98 -5.19 14.21
CA GLY A 119 6.12 -4.28 14.10
C GLY A 119 6.45 -3.85 12.67
N GLU A 120 5.64 -4.21 11.71
CA GLU A 120 5.73 -3.79 10.32
C GLU A 120 4.64 -2.77 9.97
N LEU A 121 4.79 -2.11 8.82
CA LEU A 121 3.85 -1.11 8.32
C LEU A 121 3.54 -1.37 6.84
N ALA A 122 2.28 -1.31 6.48
CA ALA A 122 1.83 -1.38 5.09
C ALA A 122 1.73 0.03 4.51
N VAL A 123 2.38 0.26 3.37
CA VAL A 123 2.34 1.54 2.65
C VAL A 123 1.78 1.31 1.27
N ARG A 124 0.77 2.07 0.90
CA ARG A 124 0.14 2.01 -0.43
C ARG A 124 0.59 3.16 -1.32
N ARG A 125 0.46 2.96 -2.61
CA ARG A 125 0.61 4.04 -3.58
C ARG A 125 -0.41 5.14 -3.30
N GLY A 126 0.06 6.38 -3.33
CA GLY A 126 -0.80 7.52 -3.04
C GLY A 126 -0.88 7.89 -1.57
N SER A 127 -0.23 7.16 -0.65
CA SER A 127 -0.05 7.60 0.73
C SER A 127 0.57 8.99 0.77
N HIS A 128 0.07 9.86 1.64
CA HIS A 128 0.55 11.24 1.71
C HIS A 128 1.96 11.33 2.28
N VAL A 129 2.80 12.15 1.65
CA VAL A 129 4.14 12.46 2.17
C VAL A 129 4.15 13.87 2.72
N ARG A 130 4.58 14.00 3.97
CA ARG A 130 4.61 15.26 4.71
C ARG A 130 6.02 15.63 5.14
N ALA A 131 6.48 16.77 4.69
CA ALA A 131 7.66 17.44 5.18
C ALA A 131 7.40 18.11 6.55
N THR A 132 8.42 18.62 7.20
CA THR A 132 8.31 19.29 8.51
C THR A 132 7.37 20.52 8.48
N ASP A 133 7.24 21.14 7.32
CA ASP A 133 6.45 22.37 7.10
C ASP A 133 5.21 22.19 6.21
N GLY A 134 4.81 20.92 5.93
CA GLY A 134 3.54 20.57 5.27
C GLY A 134 3.67 19.51 4.19
N ASP A 135 2.56 19.22 3.51
CA ASP A 135 2.47 18.16 2.52
C ASP A 135 3.32 18.49 1.27
N VAL A 136 4.01 17.46 0.74
CA VAL A 136 4.91 17.59 -0.42
C VAL A 136 4.49 16.73 -1.61
N GLY A 137 3.68 15.70 -1.39
CA GLY A 137 3.20 14.86 -2.48
C GLY A 137 2.68 13.52 -1.98
N ARG A 138 2.84 12.49 -2.83
CA ARG A 138 2.36 11.15 -2.56
C ARG A 138 3.42 10.11 -2.90
N VAL A 139 3.40 9.00 -2.17
CA VAL A 139 4.22 7.82 -2.46
C VAL A 139 3.86 7.27 -3.83
N ASP A 140 4.87 7.04 -4.67
CA ASP A 140 4.72 6.34 -5.94
C ASP A 140 5.30 4.92 -5.87
N GLU A 141 6.56 4.79 -5.45
CA GLU A 141 7.23 3.49 -5.33
C GLU A 141 8.37 3.53 -4.30
N PHE A 142 8.96 2.37 -4.01
CA PHE A 142 10.17 2.24 -3.20
C PHE A 142 11.31 1.65 -4.01
N LEU A 143 12.50 2.24 -3.88
CA LEU A 143 13.73 1.67 -4.41
C LEU A 143 14.37 0.81 -3.33
N VAL A 144 14.62 -0.46 -3.67
CA VAL A 144 15.15 -1.46 -2.75
C VAL A 144 16.49 -1.98 -3.27
N ASP A 145 17.47 -2.07 -2.41
CA ASP A 145 18.72 -2.75 -2.72
C ASP A 145 18.47 -4.25 -2.91
N ARG A 146 18.92 -4.81 -4.03
CA ARG A 146 18.61 -6.18 -4.43
C ARG A 146 19.29 -7.25 -3.57
N GLU A 147 20.45 -6.91 -3.00
CA GLU A 147 21.24 -7.86 -2.23
C GLU A 147 20.83 -7.87 -0.75
N THR A 148 20.48 -6.70 -0.23
CA THR A 148 20.20 -6.51 1.19
C THR A 148 18.72 -6.40 1.52
N GLU A 149 17.85 -6.27 0.50
CA GLU A 149 16.40 -6.03 0.64
C GLU A 149 16.05 -4.76 1.41
N HIS A 150 17.03 -3.87 1.63
CA HIS A 150 16.81 -2.59 2.31
C HIS A 150 16.26 -1.54 1.35
N ILE A 151 15.29 -0.78 1.83
CA ILE A 151 14.82 0.42 1.14
C ILE A 151 15.95 1.44 1.11
N THR A 152 16.28 1.92 -0.08
CA THR A 152 17.27 2.98 -0.27
C THR A 152 16.62 4.34 -0.42
N HIS A 153 15.53 4.39 -1.19
CA HIS A 153 14.80 5.64 -1.45
C HIS A 153 13.29 5.39 -1.52
N LEU A 154 12.55 6.43 -1.19
CA LEU A 154 11.13 6.59 -1.52
C LEU A 154 11.04 7.46 -2.78
N VAL A 155 10.28 7.03 -3.76
CA VAL A 155 9.92 7.86 -4.92
C VAL A 155 8.67 8.64 -4.56
N LEU A 156 8.82 9.95 -4.48
CA LEU A 156 7.74 10.89 -4.24
C LEU A 156 7.26 11.45 -5.57
N ARG A 157 5.98 11.32 -5.84
CA ARG A 157 5.33 12.05 -6.92
C ARG A 157 4.90 13.44 -6.43
N GLU A 158 5.59 14.45 -6.94
CA GLU A 158 5.25 15.86 -6.72
C GLU A 158 4.48 16.41 -7.92
N GLY A 159 3.45 17.20 -7.68
CA GLY A 159 2.89 18.10 -8.69
C GLY A 159 1.42 18.00 -8.97
N HIS A 160 0.86 19.18 -9.27
CA HIS A 160 -0.40 19.40 -9.91
C HIS A 160 -0.20 19.42 -11.43
N LEU A 161 -1.12 18.91 -12.18
CA LEU A 161 -1.45 18.93 -13.63
C LEU A 161 -0.40 19.38 -14.69
N TRP A 162 0.67 20.12 -14.34
CA TRP A 162 1.66 20.66 -15.27
C TRP A 162 3.08 20.40 -14.75
N GLY A 163 3.62 19.23 -15.09
CA GLY A 163 4.99 18.86 -14.77
C GLY A 163 5.11 18.00 -13.51
N GLN A 164 4.65 16.76 -13.57
CA GLN A 164 4.92 15.75 -12.55
C GLN A 164 6.43 15.48 -12.53
N LYS A 165 7.01 15.56 -11.34
CA LYS A 165 8.40 15.19 -11.09
C LYS A 165 8.40 14.08 -10.05
N ASP A 166 9.18 13.06 -10.29
CA ASP A 166 9.45 12.04 -9.30
C ASP A 166 10.74 12.41 -8.57
N VAL A 167 10.60 12.67 -7.27
CA VAL A 167 11.71 13.09 -6.40
C VAL A 167 12.17 11.87 -5.61
N LEU A 168 13.49 11.64 -5.59
CA LEU A 168 14.10 10.57 -4.81
C LEU A 168 14.39 11.03 -3.39
N ILE A 169 13.68 10.49 -2.43
CA ILE A 169 13.90 10.77 -1.01
C ILE A 169 14.68 9.62 -0.40
N PRO A 170 15.92 9.87 0.11
CA PRO A 170 16.68 8.84 0.81
C PRO A 170 15.90 8.32 2.02
N VAL A 171 15.96 7.01 2.28
CA VAL A 171 15.29 6.41 3.43
C VAL A 171 15.74 7.00 4.78
N SER A 172 16.97 7.55 4.85
CA SER A 172 17.47 8.25 6.05
C SER A 172 16.62 9.45 6.43
N GLU A 173 15.94 10.05 5.46
CA GLU A 173 15.11 11.23 5.64
C GLU A 173 13.65 10.91 5.97
N ILE A 174 13.31 9.63 6.05
CA ILE A 174 12.00 9.16 6.55
C ILE A 174 12.07 9.08 8.06
N GLY A 175 11.36 9.96 8.74
CA GLY A 175 11.31 10.03 10.19
C GLY A 175 10.34 9.03 10.79
N GLN A 176 9.10 9.02 10.27
CA GLN A 176 8.01 8.15 10.74
C GLN A 176 7.14 7.74 9.56
N ILE A 177 6.61 6.51 9.63
CA ILE A 177 5.59 6.02 8.70
C ILE A 177 4.37 5.67 9.55
N ASP A 178 3.22 6.09 9.07
CA ASP A 178 1.91 5.78 9.62
C ASP A 178 1.05 5.15 8.51
N GLU A 179 -0.10 4.56 8.81
CA GLU A 179 -0.93 3.78 7.87
C GLU A 179 -1.16 4.47 6.50
N ASP A 180 -1.43 5.77 6.50
CA ASP A 180 -1.70 6.56 5.29
C ASP A 180 -0.70 7.68 5.03
N ARG A 181 0.36 7.82 5.85
CA ARG A 181 1.28 8.95 5.79
C ARG A 181 2.72 8.58 6.05
N VAL A 182 3.60 9.19 5.26
CA VAL A 182 5.04 9.16 5.46
C VAL A 182 5.49 10.55 5.90
N TYR A 183 6.15 10.66 7.06
CA TYR A 183 6.69 11.91 7.60
C TYR A 183 8.18 11.97 7.34
N LEU A 184 8.60 13.10 6.75
CA LEU A 184 10.01 13.36 6.47
C LEU A 184 10.65 14.23 7.55
N THR A 185 11.96 14.12 7.68
CA THR A 185 12.78 15.02 8.50
C THR A 185 13.10 16.32 7.77
N LEU A 186 12.91 16.35 6.45
CA LEU A 186 13.17 17.47 5.56
C LEU A 186 12.03 18.49 5.53
N SER A 187 12.37 19.75 5.20
CA SER A 187 11.42 20.79 4.81
C SER A 187 11.08 20.69 3.32
N LYS A 188 10.00 21.37 2.88
CA LYS A 188 9.63 21.46 1.46
C LYS A 188 10.76 21.99 0.58
N ALA A 189 11.49 22.99 1.07
CA ALA A 189 12.60 23.57 0.34
C ALA A 189 13.76 22.58 0.14
N GLU A 190 14.03 21.75 1.13
CA GLU A 190 15.04 20.69 1.03
C GLU A 190 14.59 19.58 0.09
N VAL A 191 13.32 19.15 0.15
CA VAL A 191 12.74 18.16 -0.78
C VAL A 191 12.83 18.68 -2.23
N ALA A 192 12.52 19.94 -2.50
CA ALA A 192 12.59 20.54 -3.84
C ALA A 192 14.02 20.55 -4.43
N ASN A 193 15.07 20.44 -3.60
CA ASN A 193 16.47 20.39 -4.01
C ASN A 193 17.01 18.96 -4.19
N LEU A 194 16.20 17.94 -3.89
CA LEU A 194 16.62 16.55 -4.06
C LEU A 194 16.68 16.15 -5.54
N PRO A 195 17.42 15.07 -5.87
CA PRO A 195 17.48 14.55 -7.23
C PRO A 195 16.09 14.16 -7.74
N THR A 196 15.82 14.52 -8.99
CA THR A 196 14.59 14.13 -9.68
C THR A 196 14.90 13.12 -10.78
N ILE A 197 14.03 12.11 -10.92
CA ILE A 197 14.07 11.21 -12.08
C ILE A 197 13.10 11.75 -13.13
N PRO A 198 13.53 11.89 -14.40
CA PRO A 198 12.59 12.16 -15.48
C PRO A 198 11.67 10.96 -15.65
N VAL A 199 10.37 11.16 -15.50
CA VAL A 199 9.37 10.12 -15.76
C VAL A 199 9.36 9.80 -17.24
N GLN A 200 10.07 8.76 -17.66
CA GLN A 200 9.91 8.17 -18.98
C GLN A 200 8.80 7.11 -18.90
N ARG A 201 7.53 7.55 -18.93
CA ARG A 201 6.42 6.66 -19.20
C ARG A 201 6.30 6.55 -20.71
N TRP A 202 6.48 5.37 -21.24
CA TRP A 202 6.05 5.04 -22.57
C TRP A 202 4.51 5.07 -22.58
N HIS A 203 3.92 6.16 -23.02
CA HIS A 203 2.55 6.11 -23.50
C HIS A 203 2.64 5.31 -24.80
N GLU A 204 2.08 4.12 -24.83
CA GLU A 204 1.62 3.54 -26.06
C GLU A 204 0.56 4.50 -26.62
N ASP A 205 0.96 5.35 -27.54
CA ASP A 205 0.02 5.97 -28.47
C ASP A 205 -0.65 4.81 -29.20
N ALA A 206 -1.87 4.49 -28.79
CA ALA A 206 -2.77 3.69 -29.61
C ALA A 206 -2.97 4.47 -30.90
N GLY A 207 -2.17 4.12 -31.90
CA GLY A 207 -2.32 4.62 -33.27
C GLY A 207 -3.71 4.29 -33.73
N GLU A 208 -4.50 5.32 -33.97
CA GLU A 208 -5.60 5.28 -34.93
C GLU A 208 -5.03 5.08 -36.32
N GLU A 209 -5.38 3.97 -36.93
CA GLU A 209 -5.61 3.83 -38.37
C GLU A 209 -6.72 2.80 -38.63
#